data_65f6510e1340af017cfc52feb97667d3
#
_entry.id   65f6510e1340af017cfc52feb97667d3
#
_cell.length_a   1.000
_cell.length_b   1.000
_cell.length_c   1.000
_cell.angle_alpha   90.00
_cell.angle_beta   90.00
_cell.angle_gamma   90.00
#
_symmetry.space_group_name_H-M   'P 1'
#
loop_
_entity.id
_entity.type
_entity.pdbx_description
1 polymer ?
#
loop_
_entity_poly.entity_id
_entity_poly.type
_entity_poly.pdbx_seq_one_letter_code
_entity_poly.pdbx_strand_id
1 'polypeptide(L)'
;MALQRNDAPPDHQETAITASDPAPTTGGNPSAGTATPAVELRGITKRFPGVVANHDINLTVRTGTVHALMGENGAGKSTLMKILYGMQKPDEGTIAINGEQCEFNTPGEAIARGIGMVHQHFMLADNLTVWENVVLGGEHLYGIGGKAKAKIKEISDQYGLGVRPDALVEDLGVADRQRVEILKVLYRGAKILILDEPTAVLVPQEVDALFDNLRELKAEGVTVIFISHKLHEVLSVADAISVIRRGTTVGDADPRSVTARQLAELMVGAELPSPESRESTVTTDEMLRVEGLRIAKTDAEGIERVVLDDISLRIHKGEILGIAGVEGNGQAELVEAVMGMLPLDGGSVTLDGKDLSGTLTRARREAGIGYIPEDRHRHGLLLEAPLWENRILGHVTERPNSKGVLLDPAAARKDTQRIVEEYDVRTPGIEVTAASLSGGNQQKLIIGREMSHQPKLLIAAHPTRGVDVGAQAQIWEHIRVAQRAGLAVLLISADLDELIGLSDTIQVIYRGRLVADADPATVTAEDLGTAMTGAATQDHIKSSPEAVAAARALAAEGTEAAQSAAPTDTAPTDTADDQQAGE
;
A
#
# COMPACT_ATOMS: atom_id res chain seq x y z
N MET A 1 35.43 -10.88 61.64
CA MET A 1 36.63 -11.61 61.19
C MET A 1 36.51 -11.68 59.67
N ALA A 2 36.96 -10.68 58.90
CA ALA A 2 38.25 -10.63 58.18
C ALA A 2 38.29 -11.71 57.09
N LEU A 3 38.47 -11.49 55.81
CA LEU A 3 39.27 -10.54 55.01
C LEU A 3 38.80 -10.53 53.56
N GLN A 4 38.95 -9.39 52.97
CA GLN A 4 38.97 -9.03 51.54
C GLN A 4 39.90 -9.91 50.69
N ARG A 5 39.56 -10.06 49.39
CA ARG A 5 40.53 -9.77 48.31
C ARG A 5 39.80 -9.43 46.98
N ASN A 6 40.17 -8.29 46.42
CA ASN A 6 40.01 -7.82 45.06
C ASN A 6 40.75 -8.74 44.08
N ASP A 7 40.16 -8.96 42.90
CA ASP A 7 40.92 -9.10 41.68
C ASP A 7 40.10 -8.47 40.53
N ALA A 8 40.65 -7.39 39.94
CA ALA A 8 40.17 -6.75 38.73
C ALA A 8 40.80 -7.44 37.52
N PRO A 9 40.09 -7.58 36.37
CA PRO A 9 40.69 -7.97 35.09
C PRO A 9 41.26 -6.77 34.35
N PRO A 10 42.20 -6.99 33.41
CA PRO A 10 43.09 -5.96 32.83
C PRO A 10 42.43 -5.13 31.73
N ASP A 11 42.90 -3.89 31.62
CA ASP A 11 42.67 -2.91 30.58
C ASP A 11 42.88 -3.46 29.16
N HIS A 12 41.84 -3.35 28.31
CA HIS A 12 42.01 -3.34 26.88
C HIS A 12 41.96 -1.88 26.39
N GLN A 13 43.10 -1.39 25.92
CA GLN A 13 43.24 -0.13 25.22
C GLN A 13 42.40 -0.14 23.93
N GLU A 14 41.34 0.64 23.89
CA GLU A 14 40.66 1.06 22.66
C GLU A 14 41.50 2.14 21.97
N THR A 15 42.00 1.79 20.80
CA THR A 15 42.58 2.75 19.85
C THR A 15 41.47 3.60 19.27
N ALA A 16 41.38 4.85 19.71
CA ALA A 16 40.49 5.87 19.16
C ALA A 16 40.92 6.20 17.72
N ILE A 17 40.06 5.82 16.74
CA ILE A 17 40.13 6.36 15.38
C ILE A 17 39.39 7.68 15.40
N THR A 18 40.14 8.77 15.31
CA THR A 18 39.62 10.13 15.15
C THR A 18 38.98 10.25 13.76
N ALA A 19 37.63 10.25 13.70
CA ALA A 19 36.91 10.72 12.54
C ALA A 19 36.97 12.26 12.54
N SER A 20 37.57 12.81 11.49
CA SER A 20 37.58 14.23 11.21
C SER A 20 36.20 14.68 10.76
N ASP A 21 35.59 15.62 11.51
CA ASP A 21 34.39 16.33 11.11
C ASP A 21 34.63 17.09 9.78
N PRO A 22 33.73 17.01 8.79
CA PRO A 22 33.73 17.94 7.69
C PRO A 22 33.09 19.27 8.16
N ALA A 23 33.85 20.34 8.00
CA ALA A 23 33.39 21.69 8.26
C ALA A 23 32.13 22.06 7.49
N PRO A 24 31.22 22.89 8.03
CA PRO A 24 30.03 23.33 7.34
C PRO A 24 30.41 24.25 6.17
N THR A 25 30.15 23.80 4.94
CA THR A 25 30.22 24.65 3.75
C THR A 25 29.05 25.63 3.77
N THR A 26 29.30 26.83 4.21
CA THR A 26 28.45 28.00 3.95
C THR A 26 28.51 28.34 2.47
N GLY A 27 27.63 27.75 1.68
CA GLY A 27 27.31 28.17 0.31
C GLY A 27 26.02 28.95 0.31
N GLY A 28 26.10 30.22 0.67
CA GLY A 28 24.98 31.15 0.55
C GLY A 28 24.65 31.39 -0.92
N ASN A 29 23.44 31.06 -1.31
CA ASN A 29 22.83 31.53 -2.54
C ASN A 29 22.01 32.79 -2.18
N PRO A 30 22.30 33.97 -2.70
CA PRO A 30 21.55 35.18 -2.38
C PRO A 30 20.32 35.33 -3.27
N SER A 31 19.22 35.73 -2.66
CA SER A 31 17.98 36.27 -3.23
C SER A 31 16.89 35.28 -3.69
N ALA A 32 16.23 34.67 -2.69
CA ALA A 32 14.78 34.54 -2.77
C ALA A 32 14.23 35.43 -1.64
N GLY A 33 13.40 36.42 -1.96
CA GLY A 33 12.79 37.30 -0.97
C GLY A 33 12.13 36.46 0.12
N THR A 34 12.36 36.83 1.39
CA THR A 34 11.79 36.15 2.57
C THR A 34 10.29 36.39 2.65
N ALA A 35 9.52 35.66 1.79
CA ALA A 35 8.08 35.63 1.91
C ALA A 35 7.72 34.91 3.23
N THR A 36 6.92 35.56 4.07
CA THR A 36 6.47 35.02 5.34
C THR A 36 5.76 33.68 5.08
N PRO A 37 6.11 32.58 5.76
CA PRO A 37 5.44 31.29 5.57
C PRO A 37 3.97 31.37 5.99
N ALA A 38 3.10 30.65 5.27
CA ALA A 38 1.70 30.56 5.62
C ALA A 38 1.50 29.79 6.94
N VAL A 39 2.26 28.72 7.14
CA VAL A 39 2.26 27.91 8.37
C VAL A 39 3.67 27.64 8.80
N GLU A 40 3.94 27.81 10.09
CA GLU A 40 5.18 27.39 10.72
C GLU A 40 4.87 26.68 12.04
N LEU A 41 5.27 25.42 12.12
CA LEU A 41 5.19 24.58 13.31
C LEU A 41 6.61 24.34 13.80
N ARG A 42 6.88 24.59 15.09
CA ARG A 42 8.21 24.43 15.70
C ARG A 42 8.11 23.58 16.96
N GLY A 43 8.83 22.47 17.00
CA GLY A 43 8.96 21.60 18.16
C GLY A 43 7.65 20.94 18.60
N ILE A 44 6.70 20.72 17.70
CA ILE A 44 5.38 20.19 18.04
C ILE A 44 5.51 18.77 18.58
N THR A 45 5.13 18.60 19.85
CA THR A 45 5.09 17.30 20.52
C THR A 45 3.68 17.00 21.00
N LYS A 46 3.22 15.76 20.77
CA LYS A 46 1.93 15.25 21.23
C LYS A 46 2.05 13.83 21.75
N ARG A 47 1.60 13.64 23.01
CA ARG A 47 1.61 12.36 23.69
C ARG A 47 0.18 11.89 23.97
N PHE A 48 -0.05 10.62 23.80
CA PHE A 48 -1.25 9.91 24.23
C PHE A 48 -0.86 8.80 25.20
N PRO A 49 -1.77 8.25 25.99
CA PRO A 49 -1.46 7.12 26.88
C PRO A 49 -0.79 5.97 26.10
N GLY A 50 0.48 5.69 26.42
CA GLY A 50 1.25 4.63 25.79
C GLY A 50 1.91 4.95 24.43
N VAL A 51 1.66 6.14 23.84
CA VAL A 51 2.19 6.48 22.50
C VAL A 51 2.59 7.95 22.42
N VAL A 52 3.77 8.23 21.87
CA VAL A 52 4.18 9.56 21.42
C VAL A 52 3.84 9.67 19.93
N ALA A 53 2.78 10.40 19.61
CA ALA A 53 2.30 10.51 18.23
C ALA A 53 3.11 11.51 17.40
N ASN A 54 3.57 12.63 18.02
CA ASN A 54 4.48 13.58 17.42
C ASN A 54 5.56 13.94 18.46
N HIS A 55 6.79 14.08 18.01
CA HIS A 55 7.94 14.44 18.83
C HIS A 55 8.84 15.42 18.07
N ASP A 56 8.95 16.62 18.57
CA ASP A 56 9.77 17.71 18.02
C ASP A 56 9.55 17.94 16.51
N ILE A 57 8.29 17.92 16.06
CA ILE A 57 7.94 18.14 14.65
C ILE A 57 8.17 19.61 14.28
N ASN A 58 8.91 19.79 13.18
CA ASN A 58 9.12 21.07 12.54
C ASN A 58 8.58 21.03 11.11
N LEU A 59 7.71 21.98 10.75
CA LEU A 59 7.10 22.08 9.42
C LEU A 59 6.97 23.54 9.01
N THR A 60 7.43 23.88 7.80
CA THR A 60 7.30 25.21 7.22
C THR A 60 6.61 25.14 5.86
N VAL A 61 5.42 25.74 5.75
CA VAL A 61 4.62 25.77 4.53
C VAL A 61 4.66 27.16 3.92
N ARG A 62 5.10 27.28 2.67
CA ARG A 62 5.17 28.55 1.94
C ARG A 62 3.79 28.96 1.45
N THR A 63 3.51 30.27 1.47
CA THR A 63 2.26 30.84 0.98
C THR A 63 2.08 30.57 -0.52
N GLY A 64 0.86 30.21 -0.94
CA GLY A 64 0.50 29.97 -2.34
C GLY A 64 1.20 28.75 -2.95
N THR A 65 1.48 27.73 -2.16
CA THR A 65 2.09 26.46 -2.63
C THR A 65 1.22 25.26 -2.25
N VAL A 66 1.38 24.17 -3.00
CA VAL A 66 0.91 22.84 -2.61
C VAL A 66 2.07 22.15 -1.88
N HIS A 67 1.95 22.00 -0.57
CA HIS A 67 2.94 21.35 0.28
C HIS A 67 2.45 19.95 0.66
N ALA A 68 3.15 18.93 0.23
CA ALA A 68 2.81 17.55 0.57
C ALA A 68 3.41 17.15 1.93
N LEU A 69 2.57 16.56 2.77
CA LEU A 69 2.99 15.95 4.04
C LEU A 69 2.93 14.42 3.89
N MET A 70 4.07 13.79 3.82
CA MET A 70 4.19 12.35 3.58
C MET A 70 4.63 11.57 4.81
N GLY A 71 4.39 10.29 4.80
CA GLY A 71 4.81 9.34 5.84
C GLY A 71 3.91 8.11 5.87
N GLU A 72 4.35 7.07 6.56
CA GLU A 72 3.57 5.84 6.76
C GLU A 72 2.28 6.07 7.55
N ASN A 73 1.36 5.10 7.50
CA ASN A 73 0.19 5.11 8.37
C ASN A 73 0.63 5.03 9.85
N GLY A 74 0.06 5.92 10.69
CA GLY A 74 0.48 6.02 12.08
C GLY A 74 1.76 6.87 12.30
N ALA A 75 2.35 7.48 11.27
CA ALA A 75 3.52 8.35 11.40
C ALA A 75 3.25 9.67 12.14
N GLY A 76 1.98 10.00 12.45
CA GLY A 76 1.60 11.23 13.18
C GLY A 76 1.04 12.35 12.31
N LYS A 77 0.90 12.18 10.98
CA LYS A 77 0.42 13.20 10.03
C LYS A 77 -0.94 13.80 10.40
N SER A 78 -1.96 12.94 10.53
CA SER A 78 -3.32 13.38 10.88
C SER A 78 -3.40 13.98 12.30
N THR A 79 -2.55 13.53 13.24
CA THR A 79 -2.43 14.14 14.57
C THR A 79 -1.90 15.56 14.46
N LEU A 80 -0.83 15.77 13.67
CA LEU A 80 -0.25 17.09 13.42
C LEU A 80 -1.29 18.05 12.80
N MET A 81 -2.04 17.57 11.82
CA MET A 81 -3.08 18.40 11.18
C MET A 81 -4.27 18.69 12.09
N LYS A 82 -4.66 17.75 12.95
CA LYS A 82 -5.66 18.01 14.00
C LYS A 82 -5.19 19.07 15.01
N ILE A 83 -3.88 19.14 15.29
CA ILE A 83 -3.30 20.20 16.11
C ILE A 83 -3.38 21.54 15.36
N LEU A 84 -2.95 21.59 14.10
CA LEU A 84 -3.01 22.80 13.28
C LEU A 84 -4.44 23.31 13.09
N TYR A 85 -5.41 22.40 12.99
CA TYR A 85 -6.85 22.74 12.85
C TYR A 85 -7.54 23.03 14.18
N GLY A 86 -6.84 22.94 15.33
CA GLY A 86 -7.39 23.24 16.65
C GLY A 86 -8.33 22.16 17.23
N MET A 87 -8.31 20.93 16.70
CA MET A 87 -9.03 19.78 17.26
C MET A 87 -8.29 19.14 18.44
N GLN A 88 -6.98 19.38 18.53
CA GLN A 88 -6.10 18.88 19.59
C GLN A 88 -5.09 19.93 19.97
N LYS A 89 -4.73 20.01 21.25
CA LYS A 89 -3.63 20.86 21.70
C LYS A 89 -2.30 20.11 21.63
N PRO A 90 -1.21 20.75 21.17
CA PRO A 90 0.13 20.21 21.37
C PRO A 90 0.47 20.21 22.87
N ASP A 91 1.32 19.27 23.29
CA ASP A 91 1.86 19.27 24.65
C ASP A 91 3.09 20.20 24.75
N GLU A 92 3.83 20.34 23.64
CA GLU A 92 4.98 21.25 23.50
C GLU A 92 5.02 21.82 22.07
N GLY A 93 5.74 22.92 21.90
CA GLY A 93 5.97 23.56 20.61
C GLY A 93 5.09 24.78 20.37
N THR A 94 5.26 25.40 19.20
CA THR A 94 4.57 26.64 18.81
C THR A 94 4.02 26.56 17.40
N ILE A 95 2.91 27.26 17.17
CA ILE A 95 2.25 27.40 15.86
C ILE A 95 2.32 28.87 15.48
N ALA A 96 2.72 29.18 14.23
CA ALA A 96 2.58 30.51 13.66
C ALA A 96 1.86 30.44 12.31
N ILE A 97 0.94 31.37 12.09
CA ILE A 97 0.19 31.52 10.84
C ILE A 97 0.49 32.90 10.27
N ASN A 98 0.98 32.95 9.03
CA ASN A 98 1.43 34.17 8.36
C ASN A 98 2.44 34.99 9.21
N GLY A 99 3.31 34.29 9.96
CA GLY A 99 4.32 34.89 10.84
C GLY A 99 3.80 35.30 12.21
N GLU A 100 2.53 35.21 12.50
CA GLU A 100 1.96 35.52 13.82
C GLU A 100 1.81 34.22 14.64
N GLN A 101 2.43 34.19 15.83
CA GLN A 101 2.29 33.08 16.75
C GLN A 101 0.85 33.02 17.29
N CYS A 102 0.27 31.82 17.30
CA CYS A 102 -1.10 31.56 17.73
C CYS A 102 -1.23 30.25 18.51
N GLU A 103 -2.29 30.15 19.29
CA GLU A 103 -2.73 28.91 19.93
C GLU A 103 -4.17 28.67 19.53
N PHE A 104 -4.51 27.41 19.24
CA PHE A 104 -5.86 27.01 18.92
C PHE A 104 -6.41 26.08 20.01
N ASN A 105 -7.58 26.43 20.54
CA ASN A 105 -8.32 25.61 21.49
C ASN A 105 -9.52 24.94 20.85
N THR A 106 -9.98 25.48 19.73
CA THR A 106 -11.14 25.02 18.99
C THR A 106 -10.91 25.16 17.48
N PRO A 107 -11.56 24.35 16.64
CA PRO A 107 -11.52 24.51 15.19
C PRO A 107 -12.03 25.87 14.71
N GLY A 108 -12.97 26.50 15.47
CA GLY A 108 -13.49 27.83 15.14
C GLY A 108 -12.41 28.91 15.15
N GLU A 109 -11.41 28.81 16.03
CA GLU A 109 -10.28 29.74 16.09
C GLU A 109 -9.34 29.58 14.88
N ALA A 110 -9.12 28.33 14.43
CA ALA A 110 -8.34 28.04 13.24
C ALA A 110 -9.07 28.52 11.97
N ILE A 111 -10.38 28.30 11.88
CA ILE A 111 -11.23 28.81 10.78
C ILE A 111 -11.17 30.34 10.72
N ALA A 112 -11.24 31.03 11.86
CA ALA A 112 -11.15 32.49 11.93
C ALA A 112 -9.77 33.03 11.44
N ARG A 113 -8.71 32.20 11.47
CA ARG A 113 -7.38 32.49 10.89
C ARG A 113 -7.25 32.04 9.43
N GLY A 114 -8.34 31.58 8.80
CA GLY A 114 -8.39 31.19 7.41
C GLY A 114 -7.88 29.78 7.15
N ILE A 115 -7.86 28.89 8.14
CA ILE A 115 -7.52 27.48 7.97
C ILE A 115 -8.79 26.67 7.74
N GLY A 116 -8.87 25.90 6.63
CA GLY A 116 -9.93 24.95 6.35
C GLY A 116 -9.38 23.55 6.27
N MET A 117 -10.17 22.55 6.66
CA MET A 117 -9.78 21.15 6.56
C MET A 117 -10.87 20.32 5.91
N VAL A 118 -10.49 19.54 4.92
CA VAL A 118 -11.26 18.46 4.32
C VAL A 118 -10.77 17.15 4.90
N HIS A 119 -11.65 16.43 5.55
CA HIS A 119 -11.34 15.17 6.22
C HIS A 119 -11.36 14.00 5.25
N GLN A 120 -10.69 12.90 5.60
CA GLN A 120 -10.65 11.66 4.85
C GLN A 120 -12.04 11.07 4.57
N HIS A 121 -12.99 11.23 5.51
CA HIS A 121 -14.39 10.86 5.34
C HIS A 121 -15.24 12.12 5.16
N PHE A 122 -16.12 12.11 4.17
CA PHE A 122 -17.00 13.26 3.91
C PHE A 122 -17.90 13.59 5.11
N MET A 123 -17.94 14.87 5.44
CA MET A 123 -18.77 15.41 6.51
C MET A 123 -20.01 16.11 5.92
N LEU A 124 -20.67 15.44 4.97
CA LEU A 124 -21.86 15.93 4.29
C LEU A 124 -23.11 15.18 4.78
N ALA A 125 -24.22 15.88 4.87
CA ALA A 125 -25.53 15.30 5.12
C ALA A 125 -26.19 14.93 3.79
N ASP A 126 -26.39 13.65 3.55
CA ASP A 126 -26.86 13.12 2.26
C ASP A 126 -28.25 13.65 1.88
N ASN A 127 -29.13 13.82 2.85
CA ASN A 127 -30.52 14.31 2.69
C ASN A 127 -30.64 15.81 2.51
N LEU A 128 -29.55 16.57 2.46
CA LEU A 128 -29.51 18.00 2.21
C LEU A 128 -28.95 18.31 0.82
N THR A 129 -29.36 19.46 0.29
CA THR A 129 -28.78 20.01 -0.93
C THR A 129 -27.33 20.49 -0.70
N VAL A 130 -26.59 20.68 -1.77
CA VAL A 130 -25.21 21.21 -1.73
C VAL A 130 -25.17 22.54 -0.99
N TRP A 131 -26.07 23.51 -1.34
CA TRP A 131 -26.03 24.81 -0.70
C TRP A 131 -26.38 24.75 0.81
N GLU A 132 -27.29 23.87 1.23
CA GLU A 132 -27.60 23.65 2.64
C GLU A 132 -26.38 23.08 3.39
N ASN A 133 -25.71 22.11 2.84
CA ASN A 133 -24.46 21.55 3.41
C ASN A 133 -23.35 22.61 3.53
N VAL A 134 -23.18 23.45 2.52
CA VAL A 134 -22.15 24.50 2.52
C VAL A 134 -22.44 25.57 3.55
N VAL A 135 -23.69 26.00 3.66
CA VAL A 135 -24.15 27.07 4.56
C VAL A 135 -24.22 26.61 6.02
N LEU A 136 -24.47 25.33 6.27
CA LEU A 136 -24.62 24.76 7.60
C LEU A 136 -23.49 25.16 8.56
N GLY A 137 -23.82 25.91 9.63
CA GLY A 137 -22.85 26.48 10.59
C GLY A 137 -22.10 27.73 10.09
N GLY A 138 -22.44 28.24 8.91
CA GLY A 138 -21.90 29.47 8.31
C GLY A 138 -22.98 30.45 7.89
N GLU A 139 -24.24 30.32 8.40
CA GLU A 139 -25.41 31.10 8.03
C GLU A 139 -25.23 32.61 8.26
N HIS A 140 -24.41 32.98 9.23
CA HIS A 140 -24.08 34.36 9.57
C HIS A 140 -23.22 35.07 8.53
N LEU A 141 -22.51 34.33 7.66
CA LEU A 141 -21.59 34.92 6.67
C LEU A 141 -22.32 35.63 5.53
N TYR A 142 -23.21 34.92 4.87
CA TYR A 142 -23.93 35.41 3.68
C TYR A 142 -25.44 35.20 3.77
N GLY A 143 -25.97 34.77 4.93
CA GLY A 143 -27.37 34.43 5.16
C GLY A 143 -27.75 33.06 4.57
N ILE A 144 -29.07 32.88 4.37
CA ILE A 144 -29.66 31.66 3.81
C ILE A 144 -30.40 31.97 2.51
N GLY A 145 -30.61 30.93 1.66
CA GLY A 145 -31.39 31.04 0.42
C GLY A 145 -30.61 31.68 -0.75
N GLY A 146 -31.27 32.58 -1.49
CA GLY A 146 -30.75 33.06 -2.78
C GLY A 146 -29.37 33.75 -2.74
N LYS A 147 -29.10 34.54 -1.68
CA LYS A 147 -27.80 35.20 -1.52
C LYS A 147 -26.67 34.20 -1.31
N ALA A 148 -26.89 33.21 -0.45
CA ALA A 148 -25.94 32.13 -0.18
C ALA A 148 -25.66 31.31 -1.46
N LYS A 149 -26.73 30.93 -2.19
CA LYS A 149 -26.60 30.20 -3.47
C LYS A 149 -25.80 31.00 -4.49
N ALA A 150 -26.04 32.31 -4.62
CA ALA A 150 -25.27 33.17 -5.51
C ALA A 150 -23.77 33.20 -5.14
N LYS A 151 -23.46 33.30 -3.83
CA LYS A 151 -22.07 33.28 -3.35
C LYS A 151 -21.41 31.92 -3.53
N ILE A 152 -22.13 30.83 -3.31
CA ILE A 152 -21.66 29.46 -3.58
C ILE A 152 -21.31 29.29 -5.05
N LYS A 153 -22.20 29.77 -5.96
CA LYS A 153 -21.96 29.72 -7.39
C LYS A 153 -20.73 30.56 -7.79
N GLU A 154 -20.62 31.78 -7.25
CA GLU A 154 -19.45 32.65 -7.48
C GLU A 154 -18.14 31.95 -7.12
N ILE A 155 -18.06 31.35 -5.92
CA ILE A 155 -16.88 30.62 -5.46
C ILE A 155 -16.64 29.39 -6.33
N SER A 156 -17.68 28.62 -6.65
CA SER A 156 -17.58 27.45 -7.52
C SER A 156 -17.04 27.80 -8.90
N ASP A 157 -17.52 28.92 -9.49
CA ASP A 157 -17.05 29.40 -10.81
C ASP A 157 -15.62 29.94 -10.72
N GLN A 158 -15.27 30.66 -9.63
CA GLN A 158 -13.92 31.22 -9.40
C GLN A 158 -12.84 30.13 -9.32
N TYR A 159 -13.14 29.00 -8.67
CA TYR A 159 -12.18 27.93 -8.43
C TYR A 159 -12.42 26.68 -9.29
N GLY A 160 -13.17 26.80 -10.39
CA GLY A 160 -13.39 25.72 -11.35
C GLY A 160 -14.05 24.46 -10.79
N LEU A 161 -14.78 24.55 -9.65
CA LEU A 161 -15.31 23.37 -8.96
C LEU A 161 -16.54 22.77 -9.67
N GLY A 162 -17.26 23.53 -10.49
CA GLY A 162 -18.39 23.04 -11.31
C GLY A 162 -19.58 22.50 -10.49
N VAL A 163 -19.76 22.94 -9.24
CA VAL A 163 -20.76 22.40 -8.32
C VAL A 163 -22.12 23.04 -8.55
N ARG A 164 -23.19 22.23 -8.53
CA ARG A 164 -24.58 22.69 -8.66
C ARG A 164 -25.21 22.88 -7.27
N PRO A 165 -25.56 24.12 -6.85
CA PRO A 165 -26.03 24.39 -5.50
C PRO A 165 -27.31 23.65 -5.09
N ASP A 166 -28.21 23.39 -6.03
CA ASP A 166 -29.52 22.79 -5.77
C ASP A 166 -29.54 21.26 -5.90
N ALA A 167 -28.41 20.61 -6.23
CA ALA A 167 -28.31 19.15 -6.28
C ALA A 167 -28.39 18.56 -4.86
N LEU A 168 -29.08 17.43 -4.69
CA LEU A 168 -29.03 16.64 -3.45
C LEU A 168 -27.67 15.95 -3.34
N VAL A 169 -27.13 15.89 -2.12
CA VAL A 169 -25.81 15.28 -1.89
C VAL A 169 -25.86 13.78 -2.10
N GLU A 170 -26.98 13.11 -1.81
CA GLU A 170 -27.15 11.67 -2.06
C GLU A 170 -27.02 11.28 -3.54
N ASP A 171 -27.37 12.19 -4.46
CA ASP A 171 -27.28 11.98 -5.91
C ASP A 171 -25.88 12.26 -6.48
N LEU A 172 -24.93 12.74 -5.66
CA LEU A 172 -23.59 13.10 -6.10
C LEU A 172 -22.64 11.91 -6.10
N GLY A 173 -21.84 11.81 -7.14
CA GLY A 173 -20.67 10.93 -7.15
C GLY A 173 -19.60 11.34 -6.13
N VAL A 174 -18.63 10.48 -5.89
CA VAL A 174 -17.57 10.66 -4.89
C VAL A 174 -16.76 11.93 -5.16
N ALA A 175 -16.35 12.17 -6.40
CA ALA A 175 -15.59 13.34 -6.81
C ALA A 175 -16.38 14.65 -6.58
N ASP A 176 -17.68 14.66 -6.88
CA ASP A 176 -18.52 15.83 -6.65
C ASP A 176 -18.70 16.12 -5.16
N ARG A 177 -18.89 15.09 -4.33
CA ARG A 177 -18.94 15.23 -2.85
C ARG A 177 -17.65 15.86 -2.32
N GLN A 178 -16.50 15.49 -2.86
CA GLN A 178 -15.23 16.10 -2.49
C GLN A 178 -15.13 17.57 -2.87
N ARG A 179 -15.59 17.93 -4.08
CA ARG A 179 -15.67 19.34 -4.51
C ARG A 179 -16.59 20.16 -3.60
N VAL A 180 -17.69 19.56 -3.11
CA VAL A 180 -18.58 20.19 -2.13
C VAL A 180 -17.88 20.43 -0.79
N GLU A 181 -17.06 19.49 -0.30
CA GLU A 181 -16.27 19.70 0.93
C GLU A 181 -15.24 20.82 0.77
N ILE A 182 -14.55 20.87 -0.37
CA ILE A 182 -13.63 21.98 -0.70
C ILE A 182 -14.39 23.31 -0.76
N LEU A 183 -15.52 23.34 -1.46
CA LEU A 183 -16.37 24.53 -1.57
C LEU A 183 -16.84 25.02 -0.19
N LYS A 184 -17.21 24.11 0.71
CA LYS A 184 -17.66 24.41 2.07
C LYS A 184 -16.59 25.14 2.90
N VAL A 185 -15.33 24.75 2.80
CA VAL A 185 -14.25 25.43 3.51
C VAL A 185 -13.85 26.76 2.85
N LEU A 186 -13.91 26.85 1.52
CA LEU A 186 -13.68 28.11 0.78
C LEU A 186 -14.78 29.14 1.06
N TYR A 187 -16.05 28.71 1.16
CA TYR A 187 -17.18 29.56 1.53
C TYR A 187 -16.97 30.23 2.90
N ARG A 188 -16.26 29.58 3.80
CA ARG A 188 -15.87 30.11 5.12
C ARG A 188 -14.63 30.99 5.10
N GLY A 189 -14.05 31.24 3.90
CA GLY A 189 -12.91 32.12 3.72
C GLY A 189 -11.56 31.47 3.96
N ALA A 190 -11.44 30.15 3.82
CA ALA A 190 -10.16 29.45 3.94
C ALA A 190 -9.15 29.97 2.90
N LYS A 191 -7.94 30.26 3.38
CA LYS A 191 -6.76 30.61 2.59
C LYS A 191 -5.66 29.56 2.72
N ILE A 192 -5.75 28.73 3.75
CA ILE A 192 -4.91 27.56 3.98
C ILE A 192 -5.86 26.36 4.02
N LEU A 193 -5.70 25.46 3.06
CA LEU A 193 -6.54 24.28 2.88
C LEU A 193 -5.76 23.01 3.26
N ILE A 194 -6.24 22.27 4.24
CA ILE A 194 -5.70 20.96 4.62
C ILE A 194 -6.56 19.88 3.96
N LEU A 195 -5.95 18.97 3.20
CA LEU A 195 -6.58 17.82 2.58
C LEU A 195 -5.98 16.54 3.16
N ASP A 196 -6.77 15.77 3.91
CA ASP A 196 -6.32 14.53 4.56
C ASP A 196 -6.71 13.32 3.71
N GLU A 197 -5.74 12.74 2.98
CA GLU A 197 -5.89 11.62 2.04
C GLU A 197 -7.04 11.77 1.04
N PRO A 198 -7.11 12.87 0.27
CA PRO A 198 -8.27 13.21 -0.53
C PRO A 198 -8.50 12.28 -1.74
N THR A 199 -7.53 11.44 -2.09
CA THR A 199 -7.58 10.54 -3.26
C THR A 199 -7.88 9.09 -2.88
N ALA A 200 -8.13 8.81 -1.59
CA ALA A 200 -8.29 7.42 -1.10
C ALA A 200 -9.46 6.65 -1.74
N VAL A 201 -10.49 7.38 -2.19
CA VAL A 201 -11.74 6.81 -2.73
C VAL A 201 -12.03 7.23 -4.18
N LEU A 202 -11.09 7.94 -4.84
CA LEU A 202 -11.23 8.44 -6.20
C LEU A 202 -10.66 7.44 -7.22
N VAL A 203 -11.30 7.39 -8.40
CA VAL A 203 -10.71 6.70 -9.57
C VAL A 203 -9.65 7.59 -10.23
N PRO A 204 -8.71 7.05 -11.04
CA PRO A 204 -7.59 7.81 -11.60
C PRO A 204 -7.99 9.12 -12.31
N GLN A 205 -9.05 9.09 -13.11
CA GLN A 205 -9.55 10.26 -13.85
C GLN A 205 -10.09 11.35 -12.91
N GLU A 206 -10.65 10.94 -11.74
CA GLU A 206 -11.13 11.88 -10.71
C GLU A 206 -9.95 12.48 -9.93
N VAL A 207 -8.86 11.73 -9.76
CA VAL A 207 -7.61 12.23 -9.16
C VAL A 207 -7.02 13.34 -10.02
N ASP A 208 -6.93 13.15 -11.35
CA ASP A 208 -6.44 14.17 -12.28
C ASP A 208 -7.29 15.45 -12.20
N ALA A 209 -8.62 15.31 -12.20
CA ALA A 209 -9.53 16.44 -12.06
C ALA A 209 -9.36 17.18 -10.71
N LEU A 210 -9.12 16.44 -9.62
CA LEU A 210 -8.79 17.04 -8.31
C LEU A 210 -7.48 17.84 -8.39
N PHE A 211 -6.44 17.30 -9.01
CA PHE A 211 -5.15 17.98 -9.14
C PHE A 211 -5.24 19.24 -10.00
N ASP A 212 -6.07 19.25 -11.03
CA ASP A 212 -6.37 20.47 -11.79
C ASP A 212 -7.03 21.53 -10.91
N ASN A 213 -8.03 21.15 -10.10
CA ASN A 213 -8.63 22.06 -9.12
C ASN A 213 -7.61 22.60 -8.11
N LEU A 214 -6.64 21.75 -7.62
CA LEU A 214 -5.60 22.23 -6.72
C LEU A 214 -4.64 23.24 -7.40
N ARG A 215 -4.36 23.05 -8.68
CA ARG A 215 -3.56 24.01 -9.46
C ARG A 215 -4.29 25.36 -9.61
N GLU A 216 -5.61 25.34 -9.85
CA GLU A 216 -6.44 26.54 -9.91
C GLU A 216 -6.49 27.26 -8.55
N LEU A 217 -6.74 26.53 -7.45
CA LEU A 217 -6.73 27.07 -6.09
C LEU A 217 -5.38 27.74 -5.75
N LYS A 218 -4.27 27.10 -6.11
CA LYS A 218 -2.93 27.67 -5.96
C LYS A 218 -2.74 28.93 -6.78
N ALA A 219 -3.21 28.97 -8.03
CA ALA A 219 -3.11 30.14 -8.90
C ALA A 219 -3.86 31.35 -8.33
N GLU A 220 -4.97 31.11 -7.59
CA GLU A 220 -5.74 32.12 -6.85
C GLU A 220 -5.13 32.44 -5.46
N GLY A 221 -3.94 31.92 -5.15
CA GLY A 221 -3.18 32.22 -3.93
C GLY A 221 -3.58 31.40 -2.70
N VAL A 222 -4.37 30.36 -2.83
CA VAL A 222 -4.66 29.44 -1.73
C VAL A 222 -3.43 28.57 -1.46
N THR A 223 -3.08 28.41 -0.19
CA THR A 223 -2.03 27.49 0.26
C THR A 223 -2.66 26.15 0.56
N VAL A 224 -2.10 25.06 0.02
CA VAL A 224 -2.65 23.72 0.21
C VAL A 224 -1.64 22.85 0.98
N ILE A 225 -2.08 22.20 2.03
CA ILE A 225 -1.36 21.11 2.70
C ILE A 225 -2.05 19.81 2.28
N PHE A 226 -1.34 18.98 1.52
CA PHE A 226 -1.84 17.77 0.92
C PHE A 226 -1.22 16.56 1.61
N ILE A 227 -2.03 15.78 2.33
CA ILE A 227 -1.57 14.57 3.00
C ILE A 227 -1.85 13.38 2.09
N SER A 228 -0.81 12.66 1.73
CA SER A 228 -0.92 11.40 0.97
C SER A 228 0.24 10.47 1.33
N HIS A 229 0.06 9.19 1.11
CA HIS A 229 1.10 8.18 1.14
C HIS A 229 1.42 7.65 -0.27
N LYS A 230 0.71 8.11 -1.31
CA LYS A 230 0.91 7.73 -2.70
C LYS A 230 1.96 8.63 -3.35
N LEU A 231 3.10 8.03 -3.69
CA LEU A 231 4.28 8.74 -4.16
C LEU A 231 4.05 9.48 -5.47
N HIS A 232 3.42 8.82 -6.46
CA HIS A 232 3.16 9.41 -7.78
C HIS A 232 2.24 10.63 -7.72
N GLU A 233 1.21 10.57 -6.87
CA GLU A 233 0.31 11.69 -6.65
C GLU A 233 1.04 12.93 -6.13
N VAL A 234 1.88 12.72 -5.11
CA VAL A 234 2.65 13.82 -4.49
C VAL A 234 3.65 14.41 -5.48
N LEU A 235 4.38 13.58 -6.21
CA LEU A 235 5.35 14.05 -7.21
C LEU A 235 4.69 14.82 -8.37
N SER A 236 3.41 14.58 -8.66
CA SER A 236 2.69 15.24 -9.76
C SER A 236 2.11 16.61 -9.40
N VAL A 237 1.80 16.87 -8.11
CA VAL A 237 1.04 18.07 -7.71
C VAL A 237 1.79 18.97 -6.72
N ALA A 238 2.73 18.44 -5.93
CA ALA A 238 3.39 19.19 -4.88
C ALA A 238 4.48 20.16 -5.39
N ASP A 239 4.66 21.28 -4.66
CA ASP A 239 5.79 22.21 -4.83
C ASP A 239 6.90 21.95 -3.81
N ALA A 240 6.57 21.33 -2.69
CA ALA A 240 7.49 20.92 -1.63
C ALA A 240 6.91 19.72 -0.88
N ILE A 241 7.78 18.89 -0.34
CA ILE A 241 7.43 17.69 0.39
C ILE A 241 8.13 17.70 1.73
N SER A 242 7.39 17.44 2.82
CA SER A 242 7.96 17.12 4.13
C SER A 242 7.60 15.69 4.52
N VAL A 243 8.59 14.94 5.00
CA VAL A 243 8.43 13.53 5.37
C VAL A 243 8.43 13.37 6.88
N ILE A 244 7.35 12.75 7.40
CA ILE A 244 7.24 12.38 8.82
C ILE A 244 7.35 10.86 8.95
N ARG A 245 8.18 10.42 9.88
CA ARG A 245 8.36 9.00 10.21
C ARG A 245 8.43 8.81 11.71
N ARG A 246 7.60 7.88 12.24
CA ARG A 246 7.54 7.55 13.67
C ARG A 246 7.39 8.77 14.58
N GLY A 247 6.58 9.74 14.16
CA GLY A 247 6.31 10.95 14.92
C GLY A 247 7.36 12.04 14.85
N THR A 248 8.38 11.94 14.00
CA THR A 248 9.44 12.95 13.81
C THR A 248 9.54 13.40 12.36
N THR A 249 9.95 14.65 12.11
CA THR A 249 10.31 15.12 10.76
C THR A 249 11.64 14.47 10.37
N VAL A 250 11.66 13.78 9.22
CA VAL A 250 12.86 13.12 8.68
C VAL A 250 13.62 14.05 7.75
N GLY A 251 12.91 14.88 6.99
CA GLY A 251 13.48 15.84 6.06
C GLY A 251 12.47 16.39 5.08
N ASP A 252 12.91 17.38 4.32
CA ASP A 252 12.18 17.97 3.22
C ASP A 252 12.76 17.52 1.88
N ALA A 253 11.93 17.41 0.86
CA ALA A 253 12.33 17.04 -0.49
C ALA A 253 11.72 17.99 -1.53
N ASP A 254 12.47 18.23 -2.61
CA ASP A 254 11.97 18.94 -3.78
C ASP A 254 11.43 17.90 -4.78
N PRO A 255 10.13 17.92 -5.10
CA PRO A 255 9.51 16.95 -6.02
C PRO A 255 10.14 16.93 -7.42
N ARG A 256 10.87 18.01 -7.82
CA ARG A 256 11.56 18.09 -9.12
C ARG A 256 12.88 17.33 -9.16
N SER A 257 13.46 17.03 -8.00
CA SER A 257 14.78 16.41 -7.87
C SER A 257 14.77 15.04 -7.20
N VAL A 258 13.69 14.72 -6.46
CA VAL A 258 13.56 13.45 -5.76
C VAL A 258 12.82 12.42 -6.63
N THR A 259 13.27 11.17 -6.62
CA THR A 259 12.57 10.06 -7.25
C THR A 259 11.56 9.42 -6.30
N ALA A 260 10.55 8.72 -6.83
CA ALA A 260 9.60 7.96 -6.03
C ALA A 260 10.30 6.97 -5.08
N ARG A 261 11.35 6.29 -5.56
CA ARG A 261 12.16 5.37 -4.75
C ARG A 261 12.85 6.08 -3.57
N GLN A 262 13.54 7.19 -3.82
CA GLN A 262 14.20 7.96 -2.76
C GLN A 262 13.21 8.47 -1.72
N LEU A 263 12.02 8.88 -2.16
CA LEU A 263 10.96 9.32 -1.27
C LEU A 263 10.41 8.16 -0.42
N ALA A 264 10.23 6.98 -1.02
CA ALA A 264 9.85 5.77 -0.29
C ALA A 264 10.92 5.38 0.75
N GLU A 265 12.20 5.44 0.40
CA GLU A 265 13.32 5.16 1.32
C GLU A 265 13.36 6.14 2.50
N LEU A 266 13.08 7.43 2.27
CA LEU A 266 12.92 8.41 3.35
C LEU A 266 11.76 8.06 4.29
N MET A 267 10.61 7.62 3.72
CA MET A 267 9.43 7.25 4.50
C MET A 267 9.66 6.00 5.34
N VAL A 268 10.24 4.95 4.76
CA VAL A 268 10.50 3.65 5.40
C VAL A 268 11.73 3.73 6.32
N GLY A 269 12.76 4.47 5.90
CA GLY A 269 14.03 4.61 6.61
C GLY A 269 14.98 3.43 6.44
N ALA A 270 14.78 2.67 5.38
CA ALA A 270 15.66 1.61 4.92
C ALA A 270 15.76 1.69 3.40
N GLU A 271 16.87 1.23 2.85
CA GLU A 271 17.03 1.08 1.42
C GLU A 271 16.04 0.03 0.91
N LEU A 272 15.28 0.38 -0.13
CA LEU A 272 14.34 -0.54 -0.74
C LEU A 272 15.07 -1.51 -1.66
N PRO A 273 14.70 -2.80 -1.71
CA PRO A 273 15.27 -3.75 -2.63
C PRO A 273 15.23 -3.25 -4.08
N SER A 274 16.34 -3.38 -4.81
CA SER A 274 16.40 -2.95 -6.20
C SER A 274 15.63 -3.93 -7.09
N PRO A 275 14.83 -3.46 -8.06
CA PRO A 275 14.18 -4.33 -9.03
C PRO A 275 15.18 -4.91 -10.07
N GLU A 276 16.42 -4.45 -10.09
CA GLU A 276 17.37 -4.64 -11.19
C GLU A 276 18.04 -6.02 -11.30
N SER A 277 17.76 -6.99 -10.42
CA SER A 277 18.31 -8.36 -10.56
C SER A 277 17.20 -9.39 -10.37
N ARG A 278 16.33 -9.53 -11.36
CA ARG A 278 15.39 -10.65 -11.41
C ARG A 278 16.07 -11.85 -12.07
N GLU A 279 16.75 -12.67 -11.29
CA GLU A 279 16.98 -14.06 -11.71
C GLU A 279 15.61 -14.73 -11.72
N SER A 280 15.19 -15.24 -12.88
CA SER A 280 13.93 -15.98 -12.98
C SER A 280 14.00 -17.24 -12.11
N THR A 281 13.04 -17.39 -11.20
CA THR A 281 12.88 -18.58 -10.36
C THR A 281 11.86 -19.56 -10.92
N VAL A 282 11.31 -19.25 -12.09
CA VAL A 282 10.30 -20.05 -12.77
C VAL A 282 10.90 -21.35 -13.27
N THR A 283 10.33 -22.46 -12.85
CA THR A 283 10.73 -23.80 -13.31
C THR A 283 9.79 -24.30 -14.42
N THR A 284 10.09 -25.46 -15.00
CA THR A 284 9.22 -26.14 -15.97
C THR A 284 8.06 -26.91 -15.32
N ASP A 285 8.06 -27.06 -13.99
CA ASP A 285 7.07 -27.82 -13.25
C ASP A 285 5.77 -27.01 -13.13
N GLU A 286 4.71 -27.50 -13.77
CA GLU A 286 3.41 -26.86 -13.70
C GLU A 286 2.75 -27.12 -12.34
N MET A 287 2.43 -26.06 -11.62
CA MET A 287 1.82 -26.13 -10.29
C MET A 287 0.32 -25.95 -10.34
N LEU A 288 -0.18 -24.94 -11.04
CA LEU A 288 -1.62 -24.72 -11.27
C LEU A 288 -1.92 -24.79 -12.76
N ARG A 289 -2.96 -25.54 -13.12
CA ARG A 289 -3.57 -25.54 -14.45
C ARG A 289 -5.07 -25.32 -14.32
N VAL A 290 -5.55 -24.30 -15.02
CA VAL A 290 -6.96 -24.02 -15.22
C VAL A 290 -7.23 -24.12 -16.72
N GLU A 291 -8.22 -24.91 -17.13
CA GLU A 291 -8.55 -25.13 -18.54
C GLU A 291 -10.04 -24.94 -18.79
N GLY A 292 -10.38 -24.03 -19.71
CA GLY A 292 -11.74 -23.80 -20.19
C GLY A 292 -12.75 -23.43 -19.09
N LEU A 293 -12.30 -22.72 -18.05
CA LEU A 293 -13.14 -22.42 -16.89
C LEU A 293 -14.33 -21.54 -17.30
N ARG A 294 -15.53 -22.02 -16.97
CA ARG A 294 -16.78 -21.30 -17.22
C ARG A 294 -17.63 -21.25 -15.97
N ILE A 295 -18.18 -20.06 -15.70
CA ILE A 295 -19.15 -19.82 -14.62
C ILE A 295 -20.26 -18.92 -15.12
N ALA A 296 -21.50 -19.29 -14.86
CA ALA A 296 -22.68 -18.48 -15.06
C ALA A 296 -23.37 -18.21 -13.73
N LYS A 297 -23.87 -17.00 -13.54
CA LYS A 297 -24.68 -16.61 -12.37
C LYS A 297 -26.07 -16.22 -12.86
N THR A 298 -27.10 -16.67 -12.14
CA THR A 298 -28.48 -16.25 -12.40
C THR A 298 -28.79 -15.05 -11.52
N ASP A 299 -29.21 -13.93 -12.13
CA ASP A 299 -29.59 -12.73 -11.39
C ASP A 299 -30.98 -12.88 -10.71
N ALA A 300 -31.39 -11.85 -9.97
CA ALA A 300 -32.65 -11.85 -9.24
C ALA A 300 -33.89 -11.92 -10.15
N GLU A 301 -33.74 -11.52 -11.41
CA GLU A 301 -34.76 -11.59 -12.47
C GLU A 301 -34.79 -12.95 -13.18
N GLY A 302 -33.90 -13.89 -12.82
CA GLY A 302 -33.81 -15.22 -13.43
C GLY A 302 -33.02 -15.24 -14.75
N ILE A 303 -32.29 -14.19 -15.08
CA ILE A 303 -31.47 -14.11 -16.29
C ILE A 303 -30.09 -14.70 -15.99
N GLU A 304 -29.68 -15.69 -16.77
CA GLU A 304 -28.34 -16.26 -16.68
C GLU A 304 -27.31 -15.33 -17.35
N ARG A 305 -26.27 -14.98 -16.62
CA ARG A 305 -25.14 -14.20 -17.12
C ARG A 305 -23.84 -14.97 -16.94
N VAL A 306 -23.12 -15.15 -18.02
CA VAL A 306 -21.79 -15.74 -17.98
C VAL A 306 -20.84 -14.70 -17.39
N VAL A 307 -20.22 -15.03 -16.25
CA VAL A 307 -19.29 -14.16 -15.53
C VAL A 307 -17.84 -14.55 -15.77
N LEU A 308 -17.57 -15.84 -16.07
CA LEU A 308 -16.30 -16.32 -16.61
C LEU A 308 -16.57 -17.16 -17.84
N ASP A 309 -15.82 -16.93 -18.91
CA ASP A 309 -16.02 -17.58 -20.20
C ASP A 309 -14.68 -18.00 -20.81
N ASP A 310 -14.41 -19.30 -20.81
CA ASP A 310 -13.22 -19.95 -21.39
C ASP A 310 -11.89 -19.44 -20.80
N ILE A 311 -11.81 -19.30 -19.47
CA ILE A 311 -10.56 -18.92 -18.79
C ILE A 311 -9.61 -20.12 -18.77
N SER A 312 -8.43 -19.93 -19.35
CA SER A 312 -7.35 -20.93 -19.34
C SER A 312 -6.04 -20.25 -18.95
N LEU A 313 -5.41 -20.72 -17.86
CA LEU A 313 -4.13 -20.22 -17.38
C LEU A 313 -3.29 -21.32 -16.76
N ARG A 314 -1.99 -21.09 -16.69
CA ARG A 314 -1.01 -22.00 -16.06
C ARG A 314 -0.05 -21.20 -15.20
N ILE A 315 0.32 -21.77 -14.07
CA ILE A 315 1.33 -21.19 -13.18
C ILE A 315 2.34 -22.29 -12.86
N HIS A 316 3.61 -21.98 -13.04
CA HIS A 316 4.70 -22.90 -12.76
C HIS A 316 5.23 -22.70 -11.33
N LYS A 317 5.95 -23.69 -10.85
CA LYS A 317 6.63 -23.58 -9.56
C LYS A 317 7.65 -22.43 -9.58
N GLY A 318 7.57 -21.57 -8.56
CA GLY A 318 8.40 -20.36 -8.47
C GLY A 318 7.97 -19.22 -9.41
N GLU A 319 6.73 -19.27 -9.94
CA GLU A 319 6.16 -18.23 -10.80
C GLU A 319 5.11 -17.40 -10.05
N ILE A 320 5.13 -16.08 -10.26
CA ILE A 320 4.06 -15.16 -9.90
C ILE A 320 3.33 -14.75 -11.18
N LEU A 321 2.12 -15.28 -11.40
CA LEU A 321 1.22 -14.84 -12.46
C LEU A 321 0.33 -13.73 -11.94
N GLY A 322 0.45 -12.52 -12.50
CA GLY A 322 -0.41 -11.38 -12.21
C GLY A 322 -1.67 -11.37 -13.08
N ILE A 323 -2.81 -11.09 -12.48
CA ILE A 323 -4.08 -10.84 -13.21
C ILE A 323 -4.45 -9.36 -13.04
N ALA A 324 -4.36 -8.60 -14.12
CA ALA A 324 -4.77 -7.22 -14.21
C ALA A 324 -6.23 -7.10 -14.66
N GLY A 325 -6.99 -6.17 -14.10
CA GLY A 325 -8.36 -5.92 -14.53
C GLY A 325 -9.06 -4.90 -13.63
N VAL A 326 -10.05 -4.18 -14.18
CA VAL A 326 -10.92 -3.30 -13.40
C VAL A 326 -11.88 -4.15 -12.58
N GLU A 327 -12.17 -3.76 -11.34
CA GLU A 327 -13.08 -4.46 -10.43
C GLU A 327 -14.43 -4.81 -11.12
N GLY A 328 -14.89 -6.05 -10.96
CA GLY A 328 -16.11 -6.55 -11.61
C GLY A 328 -15.91 -7.20 -12.98
N ASN A 329 -14.68 -7.36 -13.46
CA ASN A 329 -14.39 -8.05 -14.72
C ASN A 329 -14.23 -9.59 -14.60
N GLY A 330 -14.47 -10.18 -13.42
CA GLY A 330 -14.41 -11.63 -13.21
C GLY A 330 -13.28 -12.12 -12.31
N GLN A 331 -12.46 -11.21 -11.75
CA GLN A 331 -11.33 -11.56 -10.86
C GLN A 331 -11.79 -12.30 -9.61
N ALA A 332 -12.84 -11.80 -8.96
CA ALA A 332 -13.39 -12.40 -7.75
C ALA A 332 -13.92 -13.80 -8.04
N GLU A 333 -14.66 -13.96 -9.14
CA GLU A 333 -15.19 -15.23 -9.58
C GLU A 333 -14.09 -16.24 -9.94
N LEU A 334 -12.98 -15.78 -10.54
CA LEU A 334 -11.82 -16.63 -10.81
C LEU A 334 -11.21 -17.16 -9.50
N VAL A 335 -11.03 -16.29 -8.49
CA VAL A 335 -10.55 -16.71 -7.17
C VAL A 335 -11.51 -17.69 -6.51
N GLU A 336 -12.81 -17.37 -6.48
CA GLU A 336 -13.84 -18.20 -5.88
C GLU A 336 -13.91 -19.59 -6.56
N ALA A 337 -13.75 -19.62 -7.89
CA ALA A 337 -13.70 -20.86 -8.67
C ALA A 337 -12.46 -21.71 -8.33
N VAL A 338 -11.26 -21.11 -8.34
CA VAL A 338 -10.02 -21.81 -8.01
C VAL A 338 -10.00 -22.25 -6.54
N MET A 339 -10.63 -21.49 -5.64
CA MET A 339 -10.80 -21.85 -4.23
C MET A 339 -11.91 -22.89 -3.98
N GLY A 340 -12.75 -23.21 -4.98
CA GLY A 340 -13.88 -24.12 -4.81
C GLY A 340 -15.02 -23.56 -3.97
N MET A 341 -15.18 -22.24 -3.98
CA MET A 341 -16.29 -21.51 -3.35
C MET A 341 -17.49 -21.43 -4.29
N LEU A 342 -17.23 -21.43 -5.61
CA LEU A 342 -18.26 -21.52 -6.65
C LEU A 342 -18.15 -22.87 -7.38
N PRO A 343 -19.29 -23.50 -7.75
CA PRO A 343 -19.30 -24.64 -8.63
C PRO A 343 -18.87 -24.21 -10.04
N LEU A 344 -18.22 -25.11 -10.77
CA LEU A 344 -17.83 -24.90 -12.15
C LEU A 344 -18.95 -25.36 -13.08
N ASP A 345 -19.37 -24.53 -14.05
CA ASP A 345 -20.29 -24.94 -15.12
C ASP A 345 -19.53 -25.62 -16.27
N GLY A 346 -18.23 -25.40 -16.37
CA GLY A 346 -17.34 -26.06 -17.33
C GLY A 346 -15.87 -25.83 -16.97
N GLY A 347 -15.02 -26.63 -17.59
CA GLY A 347 -13.57 -26.57 -17.39
C GLY A 347 -13.06 -27.38 -16.21
N SER A 348 -11.77 -27.22 -15.93
CA SER A 348 -11.09 -27.98 -14.87
C SER A 348 -10.05 -27.12 -14.12
N VAL A 349 -9.77 -27.51 -12.87
CA VAL A 349 -8.72 -26.94 -12.01
C VAL A 349 -7.85 -28.08 -11.50
N THR A 350 -6.57 -28.06 -11.84
CA THR A 350 -5.58 -29.06 -11.44
C THR A 350 -4.45 -28.39 -10.65
N LEU A 351 -4.09 -28.93 -9.50
CA LEU A 351 -2.97 -28.48 -8.65
C LEU A 351 -1.94 -29.59 -8.51
N ASP A 352 -0.69 -29.36 -8.93
CA ASP A 352 0.41 -30.32 -8.85
C ASP A 352 -0.01 -31.70 -9.40
N GLY A 353 -0.63 -31.70 -10.59
CA GLY A 353 -1.13 -32.89 -11.28
C GLY A 353 -2.41 -33.51 -10.70
N LYS A 354 -2.94 -32.98 -9.59
CA LYS A 354 -4.16 -33.48 -8.95
C LYS A 354 -5.37 -32.67 -9.39
N ASP A 355 -6.38 -33.32 -9.96
CA ASP A 355 -7.67 -32.71 -10.29
C ASP A 355 -8.43 -32.32 -9.03
N LEU A 356 -8.78 -31.02 -8.91
CA LEU A 356 -9.55 -30.43 -7.82
C LEU A 356 -10.93 -29.93 -8.26
N SER A 357 -11.33 -30.10 -9.52
CA SER A 357 -12.53 -29.50 -10.13
C SER A 357 -13.81 -29.75 -9.34
N GLY A 358 -14.02 -30.98 -8.85
CA GLY A 358 -15.20 -31.38 -8.06
C GLY A 358 -15.03 -31.22 -6.54
N THR A 359 -13.96 -30.59 -6.06
CA THR A 359 -13.67 -30.50 -4.62
C THR A 359 -14.07 -29.16 -4.03
N LEU A 360 -14.47 -29.17 -2.74
CA LEU A 360 -14.81 -27.97 -2.00
C LEU A 360 -13.55 -27.28 -1.41
N THR A 361 -13.70 -26.04 -0.98
CA THR A 361 -12.65 -25.16 -0.45
C THR A 361 -11.72 -25.84 0.56
N ARG A 362 -12.27 -26.59 1.53
CA ARG A 362 -11.45 -27.27 2.54
C ARG A 362 -10.45 -28.25 1.92
N ALA A 363 -10.91 -29.09 0.99
CA ALA A 363 -10.06 -30.08 0.33
C ALA A 363 -8.97 -29.41 -0.54
N ARG A 364 -9.27 -28.26 -1.13
CA ARG A 364 -8.30 -27.46 -1.90
C ARG A 364 -7.27 -26.81 -0.99
N ARG A 365 -7.66 -26.29 0.16
CA ARG A 365 -6.72 -25.78 1.18
C ARG A 365 -5.81 -26.91 1.68
N GLU A 366 -6.36 -28.06 2.04
CA GLU A 366 -5.59 -29.25 2.48
C GLU A 366 -4.70 -29.81 1.35
N ALA A 367 -5.00 -29.54 0.06
CA ALA A 367 -4.11 -29.86 -1.07
C ALA A 367 -2.92 -28.92 -1.20
N GLY A 368 -2.93 -27.78 -0.50
CA GLY A 368 -1.82 -26.81 -0.46
C GLY A 368 -2.13 -25.45 -1.09
N ILE A 369 -3.40 -25.00 -1.12
CA ILE A 369 -3.75 -23.64 -1.55
C ILE A 369 -3.85 -22.72 -0.34
N GLY A 370 -2.99 -21.70 -0.27
CA GLY A 370 -3.10 -20.55 0.62
C GLY A 370 -3.91 -19.44 -0.03
N TYR A 371 -4.61 -18.63 0.78
CA TYR A 371 -5.47 -17.56 0.26
C TYR A 371 -5.41 -16.28 1.10
N ILE A 372 -4.98 -15.20 0.48
CA ILE A 372 -5.05 -13.84 1.01
C ILE A 372 -6.25 -13.16 0.35
N PRO A 373 -7.35 -12.88 1.10
CA PRO A 373 -8.56 -12.30 0.52
C PRO A 373 -8.42 -10.79 0.28
N GLU A 374 -9.17 -10.29 -0.70
CA GLU A 374 -9.26 -8.86 -1.03
C GLU A 374 -9.80 -8.03 0.15
N ASP A 375 -10.91 -8.47 0.75
CA ASP A 375 -11.48 -7.85 1.95
C ASP A 375 -11.08 -8.65 3.20
N ARG A 376 -10.02 -8.18 3.87
CA ARG A 376 -9.50 -8.81 5.09
C ARG A 376 -10.47 -8.80 6.26
N HIS A 377 -11.36 -7.79 6.35
CA HIS A 377 -12.31 -7.66 7.44
C HIS A 377 -13.50 -8.60 7.29
N ARG A 378 -13.93 -8.83 6.05
CA ARG A 378 -15.07 -9.69 5.75
C ARG A 378 -14.69 -11.17 5.61
N HIS A 379 -13.52 -11.43 5.00
CA HIS A 379 -13.13 -12.79 4.60
C HIS A 379 -11.82 -13.26 5.22
N GLY A 380 -11.02 -12.37 5.79
CA GLY A 380 -9.67 -12.68 6.27
C GLY A 380 -9.54 -12.85 7.78
N LEU A 381 -10.33 -12.11 8.57
CA LEU A 381 -10.16 -12.02 10.03
C LEU A 381 -11.50 -12.09 10.78
N LEU A 382 -11.46 -12.67 11.96
CA LEU A 382 -12.45 -12.52 13.00
C LEU A 382 -12.02 -11.34 13.89
N LEU A 383 -12.53 -10.14 13.61
CA LEU A 383 -12.04 -8.89 14.20
C LEU A 383 -12.11 -8.88 15.74
N GLU A 384 -13.19 -9.42 16.30
CA GLU A 384 -13.43 -9.48 17.75
C GLU A 384 -12.72 -10.65 18.47
N ALA A 385 -12.12 -11.56 17.68
CA ALA A 385 -11.40 -12.70 18.23
C ALA A 385 -9.91 -12.37 18.44
N PRO A 386 -9.24 -13.04 19.41
CA PRO A 386 -7.81 -12.88 19.65
C PRO A 386 -6.97 -13.37 18.46
N LEU A 387 -5.71 -12.94 18.39
CA LEU A 387 -4.83 -13.25 17.26
C LEU A 387 -4.61 -14.77 17.12
N TRP A 388 -4.52 -15.51 18.23
CA TRP A 388 -4.31 -16.94 18.18
C TRP A 388 -5.53 -17.71 17.61
N GLU A 389 -6.76 -17.21 17.77
CA GLU A 389 -7.95 -17.78 17.11
C GLU A 389 -7.96 -17.44 15.63
N ASN A 390 -7.54 -16.24 15.27
CA ASN A 390 -7.36 -15.84 13.87
C ASN A 390 -6.29 -16.69 13.17
N ARG A 391 -5.26 -17.16 13.89
CA ARG A 391 -4.25 -18.06 13.33
C ARG A 391 -4.82 -19.41 12.89
N ILE A 392 -5.76 -19.97 13.63
CA ILE A 392 -6.35 -21.27 13.30
C ILE A 392 -7.47 -21.19 12.25
N LEU A 393 -7.93 -19.99 11.89
CA LEU A 393 -8.98 -19.80 10.90
C LEU A 393 -8.58 -20.40 9.54
N GLY A 394 -9.37 -21.36 9.06
CA GLY A 394 -9.06 -22.11 7.84
C GLY A 394 -8.08 -23.28 8.02
N HIS A 395 -7.44 -23.44 9.21
CA HIS A 395 -6.40 -24.42 9.50
C HIS A 395 -6.70 -25.27 10.73
N VAL A 396 -7.97 -25.38 11.10
CA VAL A 396 -8.42 -26.06 12.34
C VAL A 396 -8.10 -27.54 12.41
N THR A 397 -7.87 -28.20 11.26
CA THR A 397 -7.58 -29.66 11.18
C THR A 397 -6.09 -29.96 11.02
N GLU A 398 -5.27 -28.94 10.83
CA GLU A 398 -3.86 -29.08 10.51
C GLU A 398 -2.98 -28.96 11.78
N ARG A 399 -1.82 -29.61 11.76
CA ARG A 399 -0.80 -29.39 12.80
C ARG A 399 -0.14 -28.03 12.58
N PRO A 400 0.27 -27.33 13.67
CA PRO A 400 0.21 -27.74 15.07
C PRO A 400 -1.13 -27.46 15.75
N ASN A 401 -2.13 -26.88 15.05
CA ASN A 401 -3.39 -26.36 15.61
C ASN A 401 -4.29 -27.46 16.18
N SER A 402 -4.12 -28.69 15.71
CA SER A 402 -4.94 -29.82 16.16
C SER A 402 -4.14 -31.10 16.39
N LYS A 403 -4.69 -31.97 17.27
CA LYS A 403 -4.29 -33.35 17.49
C LYS A 403 -5.46 -34.26 17.11
N GLY A 404 -5.50 -34.66 15.84
CA GLY A 404 -6.63 -35.42 15.29
C GLY A 404 -7.88 -34.54 15.14
N VAL A 405 -8.95 -34.85 15.87
CA VAL A 405 -10.22 -34.10 15.83
C VAL A 405 -10.33 -32.99 16.89
N LEU A 406 -9.37 -32.90 17.79
CA LEU A 406 -9.36 -31.94 18.90
C LEU A 406 -8.38 -30.79 18.62
N LEU A 407 -8.83 -29.56 18.84
CA LEU A 407 -7.95 -28.38 18.81
C LEU A 407 -6.90 -28.47 19.94
N ASP A 408 -5.69 -27.96 19.66
CA ASP A 408 -4.63 -27.76 20.63
C ASP A 408 -4.36 -26.24 20.81
N PRO A 409 -5.11 -25.56 21.69
CA PRO A 409 -4.96 -24.12 21.88
C PRO A 409 -3.57 -23.70 22.36
N ALA A 410 -2.87 -24.57 23.09
CA ALA A 410 -1.52 -24.27 23.55
C ALA A 410 -0.51 -24.28 22.39
N ALA A 411 -0.62 -25.25 21.50
CA ALA A 411 0.21 -25.32 20.29
C ALA A 411 -0.12 -24.18 19.32
N ALA A 412 -1.42 -23.85 19.15
CA ALA A 412 -1.87 -22.73 18.33
C ALA A 412 -1.32 -21.39 18.84
N ARG A 413 -1.35 -21.13 20.15
CA ARG A 413 -0.74 -19.92 20.76
C ARG A 413 0.77 -19.84 20.51
N LYS A 414 1.47 -20.94 20.70
CA LYS A 414 2.92 -20.99 20.43
C LYS A 414 3.24 -20.71 18.97
N ASP A 415 2.45 -21.25 18.04
CA ASP A 415 2.63 -21.02 16.61
C ASP A 415 2.25 -19.59 16.22
N THR A 416 1.22 -19.02 16.84
CA THR A 416 0.87 -17.60 16.66
C THR A 416 2.01 -16.67 17.09
N GLN A 417 2.64 -16.97 18.22
CA GLN A 417 3.78 -16.19 18.70
C GLN A 417 4.94 -16.24 17.71
N ARG A 418 5.22 -17.42 17.13
CA ARG A 418 6.23 -17.57 16.06
C ARG A 418 5.90 -16.71 14.84
N ILE A 419 4.64 -16.73 14.37
CA ILE A 419 4.19 -15.93 13.22
C ILE A 419 4.31 -14.43 13.52
N VAL A 420 3.92 -14.00 14.70
CA VAL A 420 4.04 -12.60 15.13
C VAL A 420 5.49 -12.11 15.05
N GLU A 421 6.45 -12.95 15.47
CA GLU A 421 7.88 -12.66 15.43
C GLU A 421 8.44 -12.72 13.99
N GLU A 422 8.13 -13.77 13.26
CA GLU A 422 8.65 -14.02 11.89
C GLU A 422 8.18 -12.99 10.88
N TYR A 423 6.92 -12.52 11.00
CA TYR A 423 6.32 -11.55 10.07
C TYR A 423 6.31 -10.12 10.62
N ASP A 424 7.01 -9.85 11.72
CA ASP A 424 7.07 -8.52 12.37
C ASP A 424 5.67 -7.92 12.59
N VAL A 425 4.74 -8.71 13.17
CA VAL A 425 3.40 -8.22 13.51
C VAL A 425 3.49 -7.43 14.81
N ARG A 426 3.34 -6.12 14.73
CA ARG A 426 3.41 -5.24 15.90
C ARG A 426 2.13 -5.35 16.72
N THR A 427 2.24 -5.96 17.89
CA THR A 427 1.12 -6.22 18.81
C THR A 427 1.62 -6.24 20.25
N PRO A 428 0.80 -5.83 21.24
CA PRO A 428 1.13 -6.01 22.66
C PRO A 428 1.08 -7.47 23.12
N GLY A 429 0.51 -8.38 22.31
CA GLY A 429 0.45 -9.82 22.60
C GLY A 429 -0.58 -10.54 21.74
N ILE A 430 -0.60 -11.87 21.82
CA ILE A 430 -1.47 -12.73 20.98
C ILE A 430 -2.92 -12.86 21.48
N GLU A 431 -3.20 -12.38 22.69
CA GLU A 431 -4.54 -12.41 23.30
C GLU A 431 -5.37 -11.15 22.99
N VAL A 432 -4.79 -10.14 22.32
CA VAL A 432 -5.55 -8.97 21.87
C VAL A 432 -6.40 -9.31 20.66
N THR A 433 -7.48 -8.56 20.45
CA THR A 433 -8.36 -8.75 19.30
C THR A 433 -7.69 -8.28 18.00
N ALA A 434 -8.03 -8.92 16.89
CA ALA A 434 -7.51 -8.52 15.56
C ALA A 434 -7.93 -7.09 15.19
N ALA A 435 -9.07 -6.60 15.68
CA ALA A 435 -9.53 -5.22 15.50
C ALA A 435 -8.56 -4.16 16.07
N SER A 436 -7.76 -4.52 17.09
CA SER A 436 -6.80 -3.62 17.73
C SER A 436 -5.53 -3.38 16.91
N LEU A 437 -5.28 -4.19 15.89
CA LEU A 437 -4.12 -4.06 15.00
C LEU A 437 -4.34 -2.99 13.92
N SER A 438 -3.25 -2.33 13.51
CA SER A 438 -3.28 -1.53 12.28
C SER A 438 -3.48 -2.41 11.05
N GLY A 439 -3.99 -1.82 9.95
CA GLY A 439 -4.24 -2.55 8.70
C GLY A 439 -3.03 -3.32 8.18
N GLY A 440 -1.83 -2.73 8.26
CA GLY A 440 -0.59 -3.41 7.88
C GLY A 440 -0.27 -4.62 8.75
N ASN A 441 -0.48 -4.53 10.08
CA ASN A 441 -0.27 -5.66 10.98
C ASN A 441 -1.34 -6.76 10.85
N GLN A 442 -2.60 -6.38 10.55
CA GLN A 442 -3.64 -7.33 10.17
C GLN A 442 -3.25 -8.13 8.93
N GLN A 443 -2.74 -7.44 7.91
CA GLN A 443 -2.32 -8.07 6.65
C GLN A 443 -1.13 -9.00 6.85
N LYS A 444 -0.12 -8.58 7.62
CA LYS A 444 1.04 -9.42 7.98
C LYS A 444 0.61 -10.69 8.73
N LEU A 445 -0.39 -10.59 9.63
CA LEU A 445 -0.93 -11.76 10.33
C LEU A 445 -1.60 -12.74 9.36
N ILE A 446 -2.39 -12.24 8.39
CA ILE A 446 -3.01 -13.09 7.36
C ILE A 446 -1.94 -13.78 6.52
N ILE A 447 -0.95 -13.04 6.02
CA ILE A 447 0.14 -13.57 5.20
C ILE A 447 0.92 -14.63 5.99
N GLY A 448 1.31 -14.34 7.23
CA GLY A 448 2.00 -15.30 8.09
C GLY A 448 1.18 -16.56 8.34
N ARG A 449 -0.14 -16.43 8.51
CA ARG A 449 -1.05 -17.56 8.63
C ARG A 449 -1.06 -18.44 7.37
N GLU A 450 -1.25 -17.81 6.21
CA GLU A 450 -1.38 -18.53 4.94
C GLU A 450 -0.05 -19.14 4.47
N MET A 451 1.06 -18.49 4.75
CA MET A 451 2.41 -18.94 4.35
C MET A 451 3.02 -19.98 5.30
N SER A 452 2.59 -20.02 6.56
CA SER A 452 3.20 -20.86 7.61
C SER A 452 3.07 -22.36 7.37
N HIS A 453 2.14 -22.80 6.51
CA HIS A 453 1.97 -24.20 6.11
C HIS A 453 2.69 -24.57 4.81
N GLN A 454 3.55 -23.68 4.30
CA GLN A 454 4.29 -23.87 3.04
C GLN A 454 3.34 -24.29 1.91
N PRO A 455 2.39 -23.43 1.52
CA PRO A 455 1.45 -23.76 0.46
C PRO A 455 2.19 -24.00 -0.85
N LYS A 456 1.60 -24.81 -1.74
CA LYS A 456 2.08 -25.03 -3.10
C LYS A 456 1.69 -23.88 -4.03
N LEU A 457 0.50 -23.33 -3.81
CA LEU A 457 -0.06 -22.18 -4.49
C LEU A 457 -0.55 -21.17 -3.48
N LEU A 458 -0.18 -19.92 -3.64
CA LEU A 458 -0.77 -18.78 -2.92
C LEU A 458 -1.65 -17.99 -3.88
N ILE A 459 -2.93 -17.85 -3.57
CA ILE A 459 -3.81 -16.88 -4.21
C ILE A 459 -3.75 -15.60 -3.38
N ALA A 460 -3.21 -14.53 -3.95
CA ALA A 460 -3.05 -13.24 -3.30
C ALA A 460 -3.94 -12.20 -3.99
N ALA A 461 -5.13 -11.95 -3.42
CA ALA A 461 -6.05 -10.96 -3.93
C ALA A 461 -5.82 -9.63 -3.20
N HIS A 462 -5.28 -8.64 -3.92
CA HIS A 462 -4.93 -7.31 -3.40
C HIS A 462 -4.12 -7.36 -2.09
N PRO A 463 -2.98 -8.08 -2.04
CA PRO A 463 -2.27 -8.39 -0.80
C PRO A 463 -1.76 -7.15 -0.05
N THR A 464 -1.64 -5.99 -0.70
CA THR A 464 -1.17 -4.75 -0.08
C THR A 464 -2.26 -3.67 0.01
N ARG A 465 -3.54 -4.01 -0.27
CA ARG A 465 -4.64 -3.04 -0.18
C ARG A 465 -4.80 -2.46 1.22
N GLY A 466 -4.69 -1.13 1.31
CA GLY A 466 -4.88 -0.40 2.56
C GLY A 466 -3.79 -0.63 3.62
N VAL A 467 -2.57 -0.92 3.18
CA VAL A 467 -1.37 -0.91 4.01
C VAL A 467 -0.48 0.28 3.64
N ASP A 468 0.44 0.63 4.51
CA ASP A 468 1.46 1.66 4.22
C ASP A 468 2.61 1.10 3.37
N VAL A 469 3.42 2.02 2.80
CA VAL A 469 4.54 1.67 1.89
C VAL A 469 5.55 0.74 2.56
N GLY A 470 5.81 0.90 3.86
CA GLY A 470 6.73 0.04 4.60
C GLY A 470 6.19 -1.38 4.77
N ALA A 471 4.90 -1.51 5.11
CA ALA A 471 4.24 -2.82 5.18
C ALA A 471 4.14 -3.46 3.78
N GLN A 472 3.87 -2.68 2.73
CA GLN A 472 3.85 -3.14 1.35
C GLN A 472 5.20 -3.77 0.95
N ALA A 473 6.31 -3.07 1.18
CA ALA A 473 7.65 -3.56 0.85
C ALA A 473 7.97 -4.88 1.59
N GLN A 474 7.60 -5.00 2.86
CA GLN A 474 7.78 -6.23 3.63
C GLN A 474 6.92 -7.39 3.10
N ILE A 475 5.66 -7.12 2.74
CA ILE A 475 4.75 -8.11 2.15
C ILE A 475 5.32 -8.63 0.83
N TRP A 476 5.78 -7.74 -0.03
CA TRP A 476 6.42 -8.11 -1.29
C TRP A 476 7.64 -8.98 -1.08
N GLU A 477 8.51 -8.64 -0.11
CA GLU A 477 9.69 -9.45 0.19
C GLU A 477 9.31 -10.84 0.72
N HIS A 478 8.30 -10.96 1.58
CA HIS A 478 7.82 -12.27 2.04
C HIS A 478 7.32 -13.13 0.86
N ILE A 479 6.55 -12.54 -0.06
CA ILE A 479 6.07 -13.25 -1.26
C ILE A 479 7.26 -13.69 -2.14
N ARG A 480 8.24 -12.81 -2.37
CA ARG A 480 9.42 -13.10 -3.18
C ARG A 480 10.34 -14.17 -2.56
N VAL A 481 10.54 -14.12 -1.25
CA VAL A 481 11.31 -15.16 -0.54
C VAL A 481 10.65 -16.52 -0.72
N ALA A 482 9.33 -16.59 -0.60
CA ALA A 482 8.60 -17.84 -0.78
C ALA A 482 8.58 -18.29 -2.26
N GLN A 483 8.47 -17.38 -3.22
CA GLN A 483 8.61 -17.63 -4.64
C GLN A 483 9.98 -18.29 -4.96
N ARG A 484 11.08 -17.70 -4.46
CA ARG A 484 12.43 -18.26 -4.59
C ARG A 484 12.55 -19.67 -3.99
N ALA A 485 11.76 -19.97 -2.98
CA ALA A 485 11.65 -21.31 -2.39
C ALA A 485 10.74 -22.25 -3.20
N GLY A 486 10.16 -21.79 -4.31
CA GLY A 486 9.36 -22.57 -5.25
C GLY A 486 7.83 -22.44 -5.07
N LEU A 487 7.33 -21.46 -4.30
CA LEU A 487 5.91 -21.16 -4.22
C LEU A 487 5.40 -20.62 -5.56
N ALA A 488 4.28 -21.17 -6.06
CA ALA A 488 3.53 -20.60 -7.17
C ALA A 488 2.53 -19.55 -6.62
N VAL A 489 2.38 -18.41 -7.30
CA VAL A 489 1.51 -17.33 -6.84
C VAL A 489 0.56 -16.90 -7.95
N LEU A 490 -0.74 -16.86 -7.66
CA LEU A 490 -1.74 -16.15 -8.45
C LEU A 490 -2.00 -14.81 -7.78
N LEU A 491 -1.42 -13.75 -8.35
CA LEU A 491 -1.56 -12.39 -7.86
C LEU A 491 -2.70 -11.68 -8.59
N ILE A 492 -3.67 -11.16 -7.87
CA ILE A 492 -4.73 -10.33 -8.42
C ILE A 492 -4.61 -8.96 -7.79
N SER A 493 -4.45 -7.92 -8.61
CA SER A 493 -4.36 -6.55 -8.14
C SER A 493 -4.94 -5.56 -9.17
N ALA A 494 -5.53 -4.47 -8.66
CA ALA A 494 -5.82 -3.27 -9.45
C ALA A 494 -4.66 -2.27 -9.41
N ASP A 495 -3.68 -2.47 -8.53
CA ASP A 495 -2.47 -1.67 -8.44
C ASP A 495 -1.47 -2.16 -9.48
N LEU A 496 -1.26 -1.33 -10.52
CA LEU A 496 -0.37 -1.67 -11.64
C LEU A 496 1.10 -1.73 -11.20
N ASP A 497 1.51 -0.91 -10.23
CA ASP A 497 2.86 -0.94 -9.68
C ASP A 497 3.11 -2.26 -8.92
N GLU A 498 2.10 -2.79 -8.22
CA GLU A 498 2.17 -4.10 -7.57
C GLU A 498 2.30 -5.23 -8.61
N LEU A 499 1.48 -5.19 -9.66
CA LEU A 499 1.54 -6.20 -10.73
C LEU A 499 2.89 -6.18 -11.46
N ILE A 500 3.30 -5.00 -11.95
CA ILE A 500 4.60 -4.82 -12.64
C ILE A 500 5.76 -5.13 -11.69
N GLY A 501 5.62 -4.73 -10.42
CA GLY A 501 6.62 -4.93 -9.38
C GLY A 501 6.86 -6.38 -8.99
N LEU A 502 5.84 -7.22 -8.91
CA LEU A 502 5.93 -8.58 -8.37
C LEU A 502 5.87 -9.69 -9.44
N SER A 503 5.08 -9.52 -10.50
CA SER A 503 4.76 -10.61 -11.44
C SER A 503 5.93 -11.00 -12.34
N ASP A 504 6.00 -12.27 -12.71
CA ASP A 504 6.86 -12.77 -13.80
C ASP A 504 6.13 -12.69 -15.15
N THR A 505 4.80 -12.82 -15.12
CA THR A 505 3.92 -12.68 -16.27
C THR A 505 2.63 -12.00 -15.82
N ILE A 506 2.04 -11.17 -16.67
CA ILE A 506 0.76 -10.51 -16.39
C ILE A 506 -0.26 -10.94 -17.46
N GLN A 507 -1.45 -11.32 -17.02
CA GLN A 507 -2.61 -11.51 -17.91
C GLN A 507 -3.68 -10.48 -17.58
N VAL A 508 -4.39 -10.00 -18.60
CA VAL A 508 -5.45 -9.01 -18.43
C VAL A 508 -6.81 -9.69 -18.58
N ILE A 509 -7.66 -9.53 -17.57
CA ILE A 509 -9.04 -10.00 -17.61
C ILE A 509 -10.01 -8.85 -17.91
N TYR A 510 -10.88 -9.07 -18.89
CA TYR A 510 -11.94 -8.15 -19.26
C TYR A 510 -13.23 -8.91 -19.59
N ARG A 511 -14.32 -8.55 -18.90
CA ARG A 511 -15.65 -9.20 -19.04
C ARG A 511 -15.61 -10.72 -19.01
N GLY A 512 -14.88 -11.26 -18.04
CA GLY A 512 -14.80 -12.70 -17.81
C GLY A 512 -13.93 -13.48 -18.78
N ARG A 513 -13.10 -12.81 -19.59
CA ARG A 513 -12.16 -13.44 -20.53
C ARG A 513 -10.75 -12.90 -20.33
N LEU A 514 -9.74 -13.74 -20.53
CA LEU A 514 -8.36 -13.27 -20.65
C LEU A 514 -8.17 -12.69 -22.06
N VAL A 515 -7.81 -11.40 -22.13
CA VAL A 515 -7.78 -10.65 -23.39
C VAL A 515 -6.38 -10.30 -23.85
N ALA A 516 -5.38 -10.37 -22.95
CA ALA A 516 -3.99 -10.05 -23.27
C ALA A 516 -3.01 -10.69 -22.28
N ASP A 517 -1.80 -10.97 -22.77
CA ASP A 517 -0.61 -11.32 -21.99
C ASP A 517 0.41 -10.19 -22.07
N ALA A 518 1.10 -9.89 -20.97
CA ALA A 518 2.09 -8.83 -20.90
C ALA A 518 3.32 -9.27 -20.10
N ASP A 519 4.48 -8.82 -20.56
CA ASP A 519 5.76 -8.95 -19.84
C ASP A 519 5.97 -7.74 -18.95
N PRO A 520 6.06 -7.93 -17.60
CA PRO A 520 6.29 -6.82 -16.67
C PRO A 520 7.55 -6.00 -16.95
N ALA A 521 8.55 -6.57 -17.63
CA ALA A 521 9.80 -5.87 -17.96
C ALA A 521 9.62 -4.83 -19.09
N THR A 522 8.58 -4.97 -19.91
CA THR A 522 8.39 -4.14 -21.12
C THR A 522 7.07 -3.38 -21.15
N VAL A 523 6.05 -3.86 -20.41
CA VAL A 523 4.72 -3.25 -20.40
C VAL A 523 4.70 -1.97 -19.59
N THR A 524 3.92 -0.98 -20.01
CA THR A 524 3.66 0.23 -19.24
C THR A 524 2.32 0.17 -18.51
N ALA A 525 2.18 0.97 -17.45
CA ALA A 525 0.90 1.11 -16.75
C ALA A 525 -0.23 1.61 -17.67
N GLU A 526 0.10 2.43 -18.69
CA GLU A 526 -0.84 2.94 -19.67
C GLU A 526 -1.34 1.82 -20.62
N ASP A 527 -0.42 0.95 -21.07
CA ASP A 527 -0.76 -0.21 -21.92
C ASP A 527 -1.72 -1.16 -21.17
N LEU A 528 -1.40 -1.49 -19.91
CA LEU A 528 -2.25 -2.32 -19.06
C LEU A 528 -3.61 -1.65 -18.80
N GLY A 529 -3.63 -0.36 -18.44
CA GLY A 529 -4.86 0.39 -18.18
C GLY A 529 -5.79 0.40 -19.40
N THR A 530 -5.22 0.55 -20.60
CA THR A 530 -5.97 0.53 -21.86
C THR A 530 -6.59 -0.85 -22.13
N ALA A 531 -5.84 -1.93 -21.92
CA ALA A 531 -6.34 -3.30 -22.06
C ALA A 531 -7.42 -3.66 -21.02
N MET A 532 -7.26 -3.20 -19.78
CA MET A 532 -8.22 -3.44 -18.68
C MET A 532 -9.59 -2.81 -18.94
N THR A 533 -9.65 -1.73 -19.72
CA THR A 533 -10.91 -1.06 -20.13
C THR A 533 -11.52 -1.63 -21.41
N GLY A 534 -10.82 -2.55 -22.08
CA GLY A 534 -11.23 -3.14 -23.36
C GLY A 534 -11.06 -2.21 -24.55
N ALA A 535 -10.34 -1.09 -24.40
CA ALA A 535 -10.04 -0.16 -25.47
C ALA A 535 -8.87 -0.62 -26.36
N ALA A 536 -8.06 -1.58 -25.88
CA ALA A 536 -6.98 -2.21 -26.63
C ALA A 536 -7.13 -3.74 -26.63
N THR A 537 -6.66 -4.36 -27.72
CA THR A 537 -6.48 -5.80 -27.86
C THR A 537 -5.01 -6.16 -27.70
N GLN A 538 -4.67 -7.46 -27.74
CA GLN A 538 -3.30 -7.97 -27.69
C GLN A 538 -2.32 -7.24 -28.62
N ASP A 539 -2.79 -6.80 -29.82
CA ASP A 539 -1.95 -6.12 -30.80
C ASP A 539 -1.40 -4.76 -30.35
N HIS A 540 -1.99 -4.15 -29.31
CA HIS A 540 -1.55 -2.88 -28.75
C HIS A 540 -0.55 -3.05 -27.58
N ILE A 541 -0.47 -4.26 -27.00
CA ILE A 541 0.52 -4.58 -25.98
C ILE A 541 1.78 -5.07 -26.70
N LYS A 542 2.89 -4.35 -26.54
CA LYS A 542 4.17 -4.61 -27.25
C LYS A 542 4.80 -5.97 -27.00
N SER A 543 4.34 -6.71 -25.99
CA SER A 543 4.76 -8.08 -25.70
C SER A 543 3.74 -9.06 -26.27
N SER A 544 4.06 -9.72 -27.39
CA SER A 544 3.26 -10.84 -27.89
C SER A 544 3.52 -12.11 -27.05
N PRO A 545 2.57 -13.06 -26.98
CA PRO A 545 2.81 -14.36 -26.34
C PRO A 545 4.06 -15.08 -26.86
N GLU A 546 4.37 -14.89 -28.16
CA GLU A 546 5.58 -15.44 -28.79
C GLU A 546 6.86 -14.75 -28.29
N ALA A 547 6.82 -13.43 -28.04
CA ALA A 547 7.96 -12.69 -27.47
C ALA A 547 8.21 -13.08 -26.02
N VAL A 548 7.14 -13.26 -25.23
CA VAL A 548 7.21 -13.77 -23.84
C VAL A 548 7.76 -15.20 -23.81
N ALA A 549 7.30 -16.08 -24.72
CA ALA A 549 7.82 -17.44 -24.85
C ALA A 549 9.30 -17.47 -25.29
N ALA A 550 9.69 -16.60 -26.23
CA ALA A 550 11.07 -16.47 -26.69
C ALA A 550 12.00 -15.91 -25.59
N ALA A 551 11.55 -14.92 -24.82
CA ALA A 551 12.30 -14.39 -23.68
C ALA A 551 12.49 -15.46 -22.57
N ARG A 552 11.47 -16.28 -22.29
CA ARG A 552 11.54 -17.42 -21.37
C ARG A 552 12.53 -18.50 -21.88
N ALA A 553 12.52 -18.79 -23.17
CA ALA A 553 13.46 -19.76 -23.77
C ALA A 553 14.91 -19.28 -23.68
N LEU A 554 15.16 -18.00 -23.97
CA LEU A 554 16.48 -17.37 -23.83
C LEU A 554 16.97 -17.33 -22.38
N ALA A 555 16.09 -17.07 -21.42
CA ALA A 555 16.44 -17.13 -19.99
C ALA A 555 16.77 -18.55 -19.52
N ALA A 556 16.07 -19.56 -20.03
CA ALA A 556 16.34 -20.97 -19.75
C ALA A 556 17.70 -21.43 -20.35
N GLU A 557 18.01 -21.03 -21.59
CA GLU A 557 19.30 -21.31 -22.24
C GLU A 557 20.48 -20.61 -21.53
N GLY A 558 20.27 -19.38 -21.04
CA GLY A 558 21.26 -18.67 -20.23
C GLY A 558 21.59 -19.38 -18.92
N THR A 559 20.61 -20.03 -18.30
CA THR A 559 20.78 -20.80 -17.05
C THR A 559 21.53 -22.10 -17.28
N GLU A 560 21.28 -22.82 -18.40
CA GLU A 560 22.06 -24.02 -18.78
C GLU A 560 23.52 -23.70 -19.16
N ALA A 561 23.75 -22.57 -19.84
CA ALA A 561 25.08 -22.10 -20.17
C ALA A 561 25.92 -21.72 -18.93
N ALA A 562 25.28 -21.10 -17.93
CA ALA A 562 25.92 -20.76 -16.65
C ALA A 562 26.26 -22.00 -15.81
N GLN A 563 25.43 -23.05 -15.84
CA GLN A 563 25.70 -24.32 -15.16
C GLN A 563 26.78 -25.14 -15.84
N SER A 564 26.96 -25.01 -17.18
CA SER A 564 28.04 -25.70 -17.91
C SER A 564 29.39 -24.99 -17.82
N ALA A 565 29.44 -23.74 -17.38
CA ALA A 565 30.65 -22.93 -17.25
C ALA A 565 31.28 -22.96 -15.83
N ALA A 566 30.76 -23.78 -14.91
CA ALA A 566 31.38 -23.97 -13.61
C ALA A 566 32.77 -24.62 -13.78
N PRO A 567 33.87 -24.05 -13.25
CA PRO A 567 35.21 -24.61 -13.42
C PRO A 567 35.31 -25.95 -12.70
N THR A 568 35.63 -27.00 -13.46
CA THR A 568 36.05 -28.28 -12.90
C THR A 568 37.32 -28.07 -12.11
N ASP A 569 37.23 -28.15 -10.81
CA ASP A 569 38.35 -28.12 -9.87
C ASP A 569 39.18 -29.39 -10.05
N THR A 570 40.21 -29.30 -10.89
CA THR A 570 41.23 -30.33 -11.03
C THR A 570 42.25 -30.14 -9.91
N ALA A 571 42.10 -30.94 -8.87
CA ALA A 571 43.15 -31.08 -7.84
C ALA A 571 44.48 -31.55 -8.48
N PRO A 572 45.62 -30.95 -8.12
CA PRO A 572 46.92 -31.43 -8.59
C PRO A 572 47.28 -32.74 -7.90
N THR A 573 47.49 -33.78 -8.69
CA THR A 573 48.15 -35.03 -8.25
C THR A 573 49.59 -34.74 -7.93
N ASP A 574 49.94 -34.80 -6.67
CA ASP A 574 51.33 -34.77 -6.17
C ASP A 574 51.95 -36.17 -6.36
N THR A 575 52.84 -36.27 -7.30
CA THR A 575 53.73 -37.42 -7.45
C THR A 575 55.02 -37.18 -6.64
N ALA A 576 55.09 -37.78 -5.47
CA ALA A 576 56.36 -37.93 -4.78
C ALA A 576 56.87 -39.38 -4.91
N ASP A 577 57.93 -39.48 -5.63
CA ASP A 577 58.87 -40.58 -5.62
C ASP A 577 59.35 -40.83 -4.19
N ASP A 578 59.45 -42.07 -3.78
CA ASP A 578 60.41 -42.40 -2.80
C ASP A 578 60.89 -43.86 -2.77
N GLN A 579 62.14 -43.92 -2.59
CA GLN A 579 62.99 -45.12 -2.46
C GLN A 579 63.25 -45.51 -0.99
N GLN A 580 63.21 -46.80 -0.77
CA GLN A 580 64.12 -47.58 0.07
C GLN A 580 64.05 -47.52 1.60
N ALA A 581 64.03 -48.75 2.05
CA ALA A 581 64.87 -49.44 3.01
C ALA A 581 64.29 -49.73 4.41
N GLY A 582 64.19 -51.00 4.66
CA GLY A 582 64.96 -51.70 5.67
C GLY A 582 64.22 -52.00 6.99
N GLU A 583 64.07 -53.30 7.13
CA GLU A 583 63.83 -54.18 8.27
C GLU A 583 62.43 -54.54 8.64
#